data_8fbed4297f2dce99bf9df63710a8b0dc
#
_entry.id   8fbed4297f2dce99bf9df63710a8b0dc
#
_cell.length_a   1.000
_cell.length_b   1.000
_cell.length_c   1.000
_cell.angle_alpha   90.00
_cell.angle_beta   90.00
_cell.angle_gamma   90.00
#
_symmetry.space_group_name_H-M   'P 1'
#
loop_
_entity.id
_entity.type
_entity.pdbx_description
1 polymer ?
#
loop_
_entity_poly.entity_id
_entity_poly.type
_entity_poly.pdbx_seq_one_letter_code
_entity_poly.pdbx_strand_id
1 'polypeptide(L)'
;VHPIQDDGRTVVHCEAPVFDKRRVKSSSGNSELRYVIKTILSIAENTWEVELTLTNRDSMGHRMLLGRQAMSGKMLVDPESSFLLGEPTHDLLKQHYHSKVVKNSGLKIGLLASNPNLYSNRRIVEAGEQKGHSIEFLNIKDCYIKLDGKKPEVHYRGGRVLDDFDAIIPRIKPSMTFYGCALTRHFEAMGVYTLNTASSITKSRDKLFSLQMLINKGLPIPTTGFANSPLDTDELIDMVGGAPLIVKLLEGTQGKGVVLAETKKAAESLINAFKSLKANILVQEFIKEAKGEDIRCFVINGKVISSMMRTAAPGEFRANIHLGGTGSTVKITSEEKKVALLATKTLGLKVAGVDIIRGTKGPLLLEVNSSPGLEGIEGISNKDIAGKMIEGLEKDLK
;
A
#
# COMPACT_ATOMS: atom_id res chain seq x y z
N VAL A 1 -23.25 -10.87 4.72
CA VAL A 1 -23.36 -10.69 3.27
C VAL A 1 -23.71 -9.25 2.94
N HIS A 2 -23.27 -8.76 1.80
CA HIS A 2 -23.58 -7.45 1.24
C HIS A 2 -24.57 -7.65 0.09
N PRO A 3 -25.87 -7.49 0.32
CA PRO A 3 -26.90 -7.87 -0.67
C PRO A 3 -27.06 -6.88 -1.81
N ILE A 4 -26.67 -5.62 -1.59
CA ILE A 4 -26.85 -4.54 -2.59
C ILE A 4 -25.56 -4.36 -3.36
N GLN A 5 -25.66 -4.35 -4.70
CA GLN A 5 -24.52 -4.05 -5.57
C GLN A 5 -24.05 -2.61 -5.29
N ASP A 6 -22.72 -2.42 -5.21
CA ASP A 6 -22.05 -1.13 -4.97
C ASP A 6 -22.39 -0.43 -3.63
N ASP A 7 -23.13 -1.08 -2.73
CA ASP A 7 -23.36 -0.63 -1.37
C ASP A 7 -22.74 -1.57 -0.35
N GLY A 8 -21.54 -1.22 0.15
CA GLY A 8 -20.86 -1.94 1.24
C GLY A 8 -21.39 -1.59 2.64
N ARG A 9 -22.29 -0.61 2.78
CA ARG A 9 -22.85 -0.19 4.08
C ARG A 9 -24.05 -1.04 4.51
N THR A 10 -24.78 -1.59 3.55
CA THR A 10 -25.86 -2.52 3.85
C THR A 10 -25.32 -3.92 4.08
N VAL A 11 -25.24 -4.34 5.34
CA VAL A 11 -24.75 -5.66 5.74
C VAL A 11 -25.89 -6.45 6.34
N VAL A 12 -26.11 -7.68 5.83
CA VAL A 12 -27.03 -8.63 6.45
C VAL A 12 -26.21 -9.70 7.16
N HIS A 13 -26.30 -9.73 8.49
CA HIS A 13 -25.73 -10.80 9.31
C HIS A 13 -26.62 -12.01 9.24
N CYS A 14 -26.05 -13.14 8.85
CA CYS A 14 -26.76 -14.43 8.80
C CYS A 14 -25.81 -15.54 9.24
N GLU A 15 -26.37 -16.57 9.83
CA GLU A 15 -25.66 -17.77 10.26
C GLU A 15 -26.23 -18.97 9.51
N ALA A 16 -25.37 -19.86 9.08
CA ALA A 16 -25.73 -21.12 8.47
C ALA A 16 -24.70 -22.19 8.85
N PRO A 17 -25.14 -23.45 9.06
CA PRO A 17 -24.23 -24.54 9.31
C PRO A 17 -23.36 -24.78 8.08
N VAL A 18 -22.05 -24.98 8.31
CA VAL A 18 -21.12 -25.35 7.24
C VAL A 18 -21.43 -26.80 6.83
N PHE A 19 -21.83 -26.97 5.57
CA PHE A 19 -22.09 -28.28 5.00
C PHE A 19 -20.83 -29.00 4.53
N ASP A 20 -19.89 -28.24 3.90
CA ASP A 20 -18.67 -28.80 3.31
C ASP A 20 -17.58 -27.73 3.16
N LYS A 21 -16.34 -28.16 2.84
CA LYS A 21 -15.24 -27.31 2.41
C LYS A 21 -14.66 -27.83 1.10
N ARG A 22 -14.67 -27.00 0.05
CA ARG A 22 -14.20 -27.39 -1.29
C ARG A 22 -13.13 -26.45 -1.83
N ARG A 23 -12.20 -27.01 -2.58
CA ARG A 23 -11.31 -26.20 -3.43
C ARG A 23 -12.06 -25.83 -4.71
N VAL A 24 -12.25 -24.53 -4.92
CA VAL A 24 -12.90 -24.00 -6.13
C VAL A 24 -11.84 -23.30 -6.96
N LYS A 25 -11.71 -23.70 -8.23
CA LYS A 25 -10.81 -23.09 -9.20
C LYS A 25 -11.52 -21.93 -9.89
N SER A 26 -10.93 -20.73 -9.85
CA SER A 26 -11.45 -19.58 -10.56
C SER A 26 -11.20 -19.69 -12.07
N SER A 27 -11.90 -18.89 -12.87
CA SER A 27 -11.66 -18.75 -14.31
C SER A 27 -10.24 -18.26 -14.64
N SER A 28 -9.58 -17.58 -13.69
CA SER A 28 -8.18 -17.16 -13.80
C SER A 28 -7.16 -18.22 -13.37
N GLY A 29 -7.62 -19.45 -13.06
CA GLY A 29 -6.77 -20.58 -12.70
C GLY A 29 -6.39 -20.69 -11.21
N ASN A 30 -6.68 -19.68 -10.40
CA ASN A 30 -6.39 -19.71 -8.96
C ASN A 30 -7.36 -20.65 -8.22
N SER A 31 -6.81 -21.43 -7.27
CA SER A 31 -7.58 -22.36 -6.44
C SER A 31 -7.72 -21.83 -5.02
N GLU A 32 -8.96 -21.69 -4.56
CA GLU A 32 -9.32 -21.17 -3.23
C GLU A 32 -10.12 -22.22 -2.46
N LEU A 33 -9.84 -22.38 -1.17
CA LEU A 33 -10.66 -23.22 -0.28
C LEU A 33 -11.87 -22.40 0.20
N ARG A 34 -13.08 -22.88 -0.12
CA ARG A 34 -14.33 -22.20 0.21
C ARG A 34 -15.21 -23.05 1.11
N TYR A 35 -15.89 -22.40 2.04
CA TYR A 35 -16.97 -23.00 2.80
C TYR A 35 -18.20 -23.16 1.92
N VAL A 36 -18.95 -24.25 2.12
CA VAL A 36 -20.20 -24.56 1.44
C VAL A 36 -21.31 -24.59 2.47
N ILE A 37 -22.41 -23.93 2.17
CA ILE A 37 -23.66 -24.01 2.94
C ILE A 37 -24.79 -24.52 2.06
N LYS A 38 -25.80 -25.14 2.66
CA LYS A 38 -27.06 -25.43 2.02
C LYS A 38 -28.09 -24.38 2.38
N THR A 39 -28.82 -23.90 1.39
CA THR A 39 -29.84 -22.88 1.60
C THR A 39 -30.94 -23.02 0.54
N ILE A 40 -32.04 -22.35 0.78
CA ILE A 40 -33.15 -22.27 -0.15
C ILE A 40 -32.95 -21.08 -1.08
N LEU A 41 -33.01 -21.31 -2.38
CA LEU A 41 -33.03 -20.28 -3.41
C LEU A 41 -34.45 -20.11 -3.93
N SER A 42 -34.95 -18.88 -3.93
CA SER A 42 -36.23 -18.52 -4.51
C SER A 42 -36.03 -17.56 -5.67
N ILE A 43 -36.58 -17.90 -6.85
CA ILE A 43 -36.53 -17.03 -8.04
C ILE A 43 -37.96 -17.06 -8.63
N ALA A 44 -38.61 -15.91 -8.71
CA ALA A 44 -40.03 -15.78 -8.98
C ALA A 44 -40.83 -16.67 -8.03
N GLU A 45 -41.67 -17.56 -8.56
CA GLU A 45 -42.50 -18.49 -7.80
C GLU A 45 -41.80 -19.84 -7.50
N ASN A 46 -40.62 -20.05 -8.05
CA ASN A 46 -39.89 -21.32 -7.87
C ASN A 46 -38.95 -21.26 -6.68
N THR A 47 -38.98 -22.31 -5.88
CA THR A 47 -38.14 -22.43 -4.67
C THR A 47 -37.53 -23.83 -4.59
N TRP A 48 -36.18 -23.90 -4.36
CA TRP A 48 -35.47 -25.18 -4.23
C TRP A 48 -34.21 -25.04 -3.41
N GLU A 49 -33.69 -26.13 -2.87
CA GLU A 49 -32.45 -26.18 -2.13
C GLU A 49 -31.23 -26.09 -3.08
N VAL A 50 -30.21 -25.29 -2.69
CA VAL A 50 -28.95 -25.17 -3.42
C VAL A 50 -27.76 -25.20 -2.46
N GLU A 51 -26.63 -25.66 -2.99
CA GLU A 51 -25.34 -25.51 -2.32
C GLU A 51 -24.65 -24.20 -2.76
N LEU A 52 -24.32 -23.34 -1.81
CA LEU A 52 -23.62 -22.12 -2.05
C LEU A 52 -22.17 -22.20 -1.54
N THR A 53 -21.22 -21.88 -2.40
CA THR A 53 -19.82 -21.68 -1.98
C THR A 53 -19.60 -20.21 -1.61
N LEU A 54 -19.10 -19.98 -0.39
CA LEU A 54 -18.89 -18.63 0.14
C LEU A 54 -17.51 -18.11 -0.26
N THR A 55 -17.46 -16.91 -0.81
CA THR A 55 -16.24 -16.17 -1.14
C THR A 55 -16.52 -14.67 -1.13
N ASN A 56 -15.50 -13.86 -0.93
CA ASN A 56 -15.64 -12.42 -1.05
C ASN A 56 -15.78 -12.03 -2.55
N ARG A 57 -16.89 -11.40 -2.88
CA ARG A 57 -17.21 -10.90 -4.23
C ARG A 57 -17.44 -9.39 -4.26
N ASP A 58 -17.00 -8.66 -3.24
CA ASP A 58 -17.25 -7.22 -3.12
C ASP A 58 -16.61 -6.39 -4.25
N SER A 59 -15.52 -6.87 -4.81
CA SER A 59 -14.84 -6.25 -5.96
C SER A 59 -15.32 -6.73 -7.33
N MET A 60 -16.36 -7.59 -7.38
CA MET A 60 -16.87 -8.17 -8.64
C MET A 60 -18.17 -7.49 -9.07
N GLY A 61 -18.44 -7.47 -10.38
CA GLY A 61 -19.65 -6.87 -10.96
C GLY A 61 -20.97 -7.48 -10.49
N HIS A 62 -20.95 -8.67 -9.89
CA HIS A 62 -22.14 -9.31 -9.30
C HIS A 62 -21.80 -9.99 -7.99
N ARG A 63 -22.58 -9.73 -6.95
CA ARG A 63 -22.41 -10.30 -5.58
C ARG A 63 -22.68 -11.80 -5.53
N MET A 64 -23.58 -12.28 -6.36
CA MET A 64 -23.93 -13.69 -6.47
C MET A 64 -23.77 -14.18 -7.91
N LEU A 65 -23.34 -15.42 -8.07
CA LEU A 65 -23.26 -16.12 -9.34
C LEU A 65 -24.01 -17.43 -9.21
N LEU A 66 -24.96 -17.66 -10.09
CA LEU A 66 -25.73 -18.91 -10.13
C LEU A 66 -25.05 -19.90 -11.08
N GLY A 67 -24.56 -21.01 -10.53
CA GLY A 67 -23.90 -22.05 -11.29
C GLY A 67 -24.88 -22.98 -12.03
N ARG A 68 -24.40 -23.65 -13.08
CA ARG A 68 -25.21 -24.58 -13.91
C ARG A 68 -25.94 -25.64 -13.10
N GLN A 69 -25.32 -26.19 -12.06
CA GLN A 69 -25.94 -27.20 -11.19
C GLN A 69 -27.18 -26.69 -10.46
N ALA A 70 -27.14 -25.44 -9.99
CA ALA A 70 -28.25 -24.82 -9.30
C ALA A 70 -29.43 -24.51 -10.25
N MET A 71 -29.16 -24.35 -11.55
CA MET A 71 -30.16 -24.05 -12.58
C MET A 71 -30.73 -25.31 -13.28
N SER A 72 -29.99 -26.41 -13.23
CA SER A 72 -30.30 -27.62 -14.00
C SER A 72 -31.71 -28.16 -13.71
N GLY A 73 -32.54 -28.27 -14.74
CA GLY A 73 -33.95 -28.74 -14.65
C GLY A 73 -34.88 -27.75 -13.93
N LYS A 74 -34.45 -26.52 -13.64
CA LYS A 74 -35.23 -25.52 -12.91
C LYS A 74 -35.51 -24.26 -13.73
N MET A 75 -34.63 -23.88 -14.66
CA MET A 75 -34.80 -22.69 -15.47
C MET A 75 -34.03 -22.77 -16.79
N LEU A 76 -34.44 -21.96 -17.75
CA LEU A 76 -33.72 -21.68 -18.97
C LEU A 76 -33.10 -20.30 -18.87
N VAL A 77 -31.88 -20.15 -19.41
CA VAL A 77 -31.20 -18.87 -19.50
C VAL A 77 -31.34 -18.34 -20.91
N ASP A 78 -31.94 -17.18 -21.06
CA ASP A 78 -31.96 -16.43 -22.30
C ASP A 78 -30.79 -15.43 -22.29
N PRO A 79 -29.74 -15.63 -23.11
CA PRO A 79 -28.59 -14.77 -23.13
C PRO A 79 -28.84 -13.42 -23.82
N GLU A 80 -29.94 -13.29 -24.57
CA GLU A 80 -30.32 -12.04 -25.27
C GLU A 80 -31.12 -11.09 -24.40
N SER A 81 -31.67 -11.58 -23.29
CA SER A 81 -32.52 -10.81 -22.40
C SER A 81 -31.88 -10.56 -21.04
N SER A 82 -32.15 -9.38 -20.48
CA SER A 82 -31.73 -9.00 -19.12
C SER A 82 -32.93 -8.53 -18.32
N PHE A 83 -32.88 -8.74 -17.00
CA PHE A 83 -33.89 -8.25 -16.05
C PHE A 83 -35.35 -8.69 -16.36
N LEU A 84 -35.56 -9.92 -16.83
CA LEU A 84 -36.88 -10.43 -17.16
C LEU A 84 -37.88 -10.39 -16.00
N LEU A 85 -37.41 -10.40 -14.76
CA LEU A 85 -38.21 -10.26 -13.54
C LEU A 85 -38.30 -8.81 -13.03
N GLY A 86 -37.81 -7.84 -13.83
CA GLY A 86 -37.68 -6.43 -13.44
C GLY A 86 -36.33 -6.11 -12.78
N GLU A 87 -35.85 -4.93 -13.05
CA GLU A 87 -34.64 -4.40 -12.38
C GLU A 87 -35.05 -3.85 -11.01
N PRO A 88 -34.47 -4.35 -9.89
CA PRO A 88 -34.83 -3.85 -8.57
C PRO A 88 -34.34 -2.41 -8.42
N THR A 89 -35.26 -1.49 -8.13
CA THR A 89 -34.88 -0.10 -7.84
C THR A 89 -34.10 -0.01 -6.53
N HIS A 90 -33.24 0.97 -6.44
CA HIS A 90 -32.41 1.20 -5.23
C HIS A 90 -33.29 1.40 -3.97
N ASP A 91 -34.46 2.02 -4.13
CA ASP A 91 -35.42 2.23 -3.04
C ASP A 91 -36.10 0.94 -2.61
N LEU A 92 -36.43 0.05 -3.53
CA LEU A 92 -37.00 -1.26 -3.23
C LEU A 92 -35.99 -2.16 -2.47
N LEU A 93 -34.73 -2.11 -2.89
CA LEU A 93 -33.63 -2.81 -2.20
C LEU A 93 -33.44 -2.26 -0.80
N LYS A 94 -33.45 -0.93 -0.63
CA LYS A 94 -33.40 -0.30 0.69
C LYS A 94 -34.58 -0.70 1.57
N GLN A 95 -35.80 -0.69 1.08
CA GLN A 95 -36.98 -1.11 1.86
C GLN A 95 -36.86 -2.56 2.34
N HIS A 96 -36.39 -3.49 1.50
CA HIS A 96 -36.26 -4.91 1.85
C HIS A 96 -35.19 -5.16 2.91
N TYR A 97 -34.14 -4.36 2.95
CA TYR A 97 -33.02 -4.55 3.87
C TYR A 97 -32.96 -3.54 5.03
N HIS A 98 -33.85 -2.52 5.06
CA HIS A 98 -33.86 -1.48 6.10
C HIS A 98 -34.13 -1.99 7.53
N SER A 99 -34.83 -3.10 7.70
CA SER A 99 -35.16 -3.64 9.03
C SER A 99 -33.98 -4.35 9.71
N LYS A 100 -32.84 -4.54 9.00
CA LYS A 100 -31.64 -5.22 9.49
C LYS A 100 -30.34 -4.44 9.24
N VAL A 101 -30.46 -3.16 8.90
CA VAL A 101 -29.29 -2.29 8.78
C VAL A 101 -28.77 -2.02 10.19
N VAL A 102 -27.75 -2.74 10.59
CA VAL A 102 -26.82 -2.20 11.59
C VAL A 102 -26.22 -0.99 10.90
N LYS A 103 -26.56 0.23 11.31
CA LYS A 103 -25.83 1.44 10.94
C LYS A 103 -24.39 1.17 11.32
N ASN A 104 -23.58 0.81 10.34
CA ASN A 104 -22.16 0.74 10.56
C ASN A 104 -21.73 2.18 10.82
N SER A 105 -21.53 2.53 12.09
CA SER A 105 -20.99 3.82 12.52
C SER A 105 -19.53 3.98 12.07
N GLY A 106 -19.04 3.02 11.31
CA GLY A 106 -17.69 2.97 10.77
C GLY A 106 -17.52 3.84 9.52
N LEU A 107 -16.28 4.24 9.30
CA LEU A 107 -15.86 5.03 8.14
C LEU A 107 -15.91 4.20 6.86
N LYS A 108 -16.16 4.85 5.74
CA LYS A 108 -15.92 4.31 4.40
C LYS A 108 -14.54 4.74 3.94
N ILE A 109 -13.63 3.80 3.80
CA ILE A 109 -12.22 4.04 3.51
C ILE A 109 -11.84 3.43 2.16
N GLY A 110 -11.26 4.23 1.27
CA GLY A 110 -10.69 3.75 0.01
C GLY A 110 -9.22 3.34 0.18
N LEU A 111 -8.88 2.11 -0.14
CA LEU A 111 -7.47 1.66 -0.22
C LEU A 111 -6.98 1.83 -1.67
N LEU A 112 -6.30 2.95 -1.93
CA LEU A 112 -5.81 3.30 -3.27
C LEU A 112 -4.48 2.61 -3.57
N ALA A 113 -4.51 1.52 -4.35
CA ALA A 113 -3.35 0.70 -4.64
C ALA A 113 -3.44 0.01 -6.02
N SER A 114 -2.43 -0.75 -6.43
CA SER A 114 -2.40 -1.42 -7.74
C SER A 114 -2.52 -2.95 -7.69
N ASN A 115 -2.44 -3.56 -6.51
CA ASN A 115 -2.53 -5.02 -6.35
C ASN A 115 -3.19 -5.37 -5.01
N PRO A 116 -4.41 -5.91 -5.03
CA PRO A 116 -5.14 -6.27 -3.80
C PRO A 116 -4.48 -7.44 -3.05
N ASN A 117 -3.73 -8.31 -3.74
CA ASN A 117 -3.19 -9.54 -3.18
C ASN A 117 -1.90 -9.38 -2.38
N LEU A 118 -1.32 -8.17 -2.35
CA LEU A 118 -0.15 -7.91 -1.51
C LEU A 118 -0.53 -8.03 -0.04
N TYR A 119 0.33 -8.69 0.75
CA TYR A 119 0.16 -8.87 2.19
C TYR A 119 -0.32 -7.58 2.88
N SER A 120 0.40 -6.48 2.69
CA SER A 120 0.09 -5.20 3.33
C SER A 120 -1.31 -4.68 3.00
N ASN A 121 -1.78 -4.88 1.76
CA ASN A 121 -3.09 -4.40 1.33
C ASN A 121 -4.21 -5.25 1.93
N ARG A 122 -4.04 -6.58 1.95
CA ARG A 122 -4.99 -7.48 2.62
C ARG A 122 -5.09 -7.19 4.12
N ARG A 123 -3.93 -7.02 4.79
CA ARG A 123 -3.89 -6.70 6.22
C ARG A 123 -4.61 -5.39 6.58
N ILE A 124 -4.47 -4.36 5.72
CA ILE A 124 -5.17 -3.08 5.93
C ILE A 124 -6.69 -3.26 5.78
N VAL A 125 -7.14 -4.02 4.77
CA VAL A 125 -8.56 -4.34 4.60
C VAL A 125 -9.08 -5.10 5.82
N GLU A 126 -8.45 -6.20 6.20
CA GLU A 126 -8.82 -7.02 7.36
C GLU A 126 -8.88 -6.19 8.66
N ALA A 127 -7.86 -5.35 8.90
CA ALA A 127 -7.79 -4.53 10.10
C ALA A 127 -8.89 -3.46 10.14
N GLY A 128 -9.25 -2.87 9.00
CA GLY A 128 -10.34 -1.91 8.92
C GLY A 128 -11.69 -2.55 9.14
N GLU A 129 -11.95 -3.71 8.51
CA GLU A 129 -13.19 -4.46 8.68
C GLU A 129 -13.36 -4.96 10.12
N GLN A 130 -12.28 -5.45 10.76
CA GLN A 130 -12.30 -5.85 12.18
C GLN A 130 -12.65 -4.70 13.13
N LYS A 131 -12.37 -3.45 12.74
CA LYS A 131 -12.74 -2.25 13.49
C LYS A 131 -14.11 -1.68 13.10
N GLY A 132 -14.86 -2.38 12.25
CA GLY A 132 -16.21 -1.99 11.85
C GLY A 132 -16.24 -0.93 10.73
N HIS A 133 -15.15 -0.72 9.99
CA HIS A 133 -15.12 0.16 8.83
C HIS A 133 -15.42 -0.61 7.54
N SER A 134 -15.90 0.10 6.54
CA SER A 134 -16.01 -0.41 5.16
C SER A 134 -14.73 -0.03 4.40
N ILE A 135 -13.94 -1.02 3.99
CA ILE A 135 -12.72 -0.79 3.22
C ILE A 135 -12.93 -1.23 1.77
N GLU A 136 -12.86 -0.29 0.85
CA GLU A 136 -12.94 -0.58 -0.58
C GLU A 136 -11.56 -0.49 -1.24
N PHE A 137 -11.18 -1.55 -1.96
CA PHE A 137 -9.95 -1.53 -2.75
C PHE A 137 -10.18 -0.77 -4.06
N LEU A 138 -9.47 0.34 -4.23
CA LEU A 138 -9.47 1.18 -5.42
C LEU A 138 -8.20 0.93 -6.24
N ASN A 139 -8.36 0.25 -7.38
CA ASN A 139 -7.22 0.06 -8.27
C ASN A 139 -6.88 1.38 -8.97
N ILE A 140 -5.68 1.89 -8.74
CA ILE A 140 -5.18 3.14 -9.34
C ILE A 140 -5.39 3.19 -10.86
N LYS A 141 -5.25 2.05 -11.54
CA LYS A 141 -5.38 1.98 -13.01
C LYS A 141 -6.82 2.13 -13.52
N ASP A 142 -7.78 1.87 -12.65
CA ASP A 142 -9.22 1.93 -12.98
C ASP A 142 -9.86 3.26 -12.55
N CYS A 143 -9.09 4.12 -11.88
CA CYS A 143 -9.50 5.47 -11.51
C CYS A 143 -9.15 6.47 -12.62
N TYR A 144 -9.99 7.47 -12.81
CA TYR A 144 -9.70 8.62 -13.67
C TYR A 144 -10.32 9.90 -13.08
N ILE A 145 -9.72 11.05 -13.39
CA ILE A 145 -10.11 12.34 -12.82
C ILE A 145 -10.79 13.21 -13.87
N LYS A 146 -11.80 13.95 -13.43
CA LYS A 146 -12.46 14.98 -14.24
C LYS A 146 -12.00 16.34 -13.78
N LEU A 147 -11.61 17.19 -14.72
CA LEU A 147 -11.16 18.56 -14.52
C LEU A 147 -12.07 19.50 -15.31
N ASP A 148 -13.11 20.04 -14.70
CA ASP A 148 -14.08 20.91 -15.37
C ASP A 148 -14.27 22.29 -14.71
N GLY A 149 -13.49 22.61 -13.69
CA GLY A 149 -13.53 23.89 -12.97
C GLY A 149 -14.73 24.11 -12.04
N LYS A 150 -15.66 23.15 -11.92
CA LYS A 150 -16.84 23.23 -11.04
C LYS A 150 -16.61 22.50 -9.73
N LYS A 151 -16.45 21.17 -9.78
CA LYS A 151 -16.23 20.31 -8.63
C LYS A 151 -15.21 19.26 -9.01
N PRO A 152 -14.15 19.03 -8.19
CA PRO A 152 -13.24 17.92 -8.43
C PRO A 152 -13.99 16.58 -8.31
N GLU A 153 -13.79 15.68 -9.27
CA GLU A 153 -14.41 14.35 -9.27
C GLU A 153 -13.38 13.29 -9.61
N VAL A 154 -13.36 12.23 -8.83
CA VAL A 154 -12.65 10.98 -9.17
C VAL A 154 -13.69 9.97 -9.63
N HIS A 155 -13.47 9.42 -10.81
CA HIS A 155 -14.32 8.39 -11.38
C HIS A 155 -13.61 7.03 -11.31
N TYR A 156 -14.39 5.98 -11.21
CA TYR A 156 -13.94 4.62 -11.22
C TYR A 156 -14.51 3.87 -12.43
N ARG A 157 -13.89 2.75 -12.76
CA ARG A 157 -14.33 1.85 -13.84
C ARG A 157 -15.86 1.72 -13.89
N GLY A 158 -16.44 1.88 -15.09
CA GLY A 158 -17.89 1.86 -15.27
C GLY A 158 -18.59 3.20 -15.03
N GLY A 159 -17.84 4.31 -14.84
CA GLY A 159 -18.40 5.66 -14.72
C GLY A 159 -18.82 6.06 -13.31
N ARG A 160 -18.64 5.21 -12.30
CA ARG A 160 -18.99 5.53 -10.91
C ARG A 160 -18.14 6.69 -10.38
N VAL A 161 -18.78 7.70 -9.79
CA VAL A 161 -18.12 8.78 -9.06
C VAL A 161 -17.77 8.31 -7.65
N LEU A 162 -16.53 8.58 -7.22
CA LEU A 162 -16.02 8.22 -5.90
C LEU A 162 -16.16 9.39 -4.92
N ASP A 163 -17.36 9.76 -4.56
CA ASP A 163 -17.68 10.95 -3.75
C ASP A 163 -18.16 10.64 -2.32
N ASP A 164 -18.19 9.36 -1.96
CA ASP A 164 -18.76 8.86 -0.70
C ASP A 164 -17.72 8.28 0.28
N PHE A 165 -16.44 8.62 0.12
CA PHE A 165 -15.36 8.18 1.02
C PHE A 165 -15.10 9.21 2.13
N ASP A 166 -14.93 8.71 3.36
CA ASP A 166 -14.46 9.51 4.50
C ASP A 166 -12.94 9.67 4.47
N ALA A 167 -12.23 8.63 3.99
CA ALA A 167 -10.78 8.62 3.93
C ALA A 167 -10.22 7.79 2.77
N ILE A 168 -9.01 8.14 2.35
CA ILE A 168 -8.19 7.34 1.42
C ILE A 168 -6.88 6.93 2.10
N ILE A 169 -6.50 5.66 1.96
CA ILE A 169 -5.18 5.14 2.32
C ILE A 169 -4.38 4.93 1.03
N PRO A 170 -3.46 5.84 0.67
CA PRO A 170 -2.65 5.70 -0.52
C PRO A 170 -1.51 4.71 -0.29
N ARG A 171 -1.50 3.61 -1.06
CA ARG A 171 -0.46 2.58 -1.12
C ARG A 171 0.18 2.55 -2.50
N ILE A 172 0.75 3.69 -2.89
CA ILE A 172 1.26 3.96 -4.23
C ILE A 172 2.63 3.29 -4.40
N LYS A 173 2.77 2.43 -5.41
CA LYS A 173 4.07 1.88 -5.81
C LYS A 173 4.91 2.93 -6.56
N PRO A 174 6.26 2.84 -6.54
CA PRO A 174 7.14 3.83 -7.16
C PRO A 174 6.83 4.14 -8.63
N SER A 175 6.57 3.12 -9.44
CA SER A 175 6.25 3.30 -10.86
C SER A 175 4.89 3.98 -11.14
N MET A 176 4.09 4.22 -10.11
CA MET A 176 2.77 4.87 -10.21
C MET A 176 2.74 6.20 -9.44
N THR A 177 3.90 6.72 -9.02
CA THR A 177 3.99 7.91 -8.16
C THR A 177 3.27 9.11 -8.76
N PHE A 178 3.53 9.42 -10.03
CA PHE A 178 2.90 10.57 -10.70
C PHE A 178 1.36 10.47 -10.65
N TYR A 179 0.80 9.38 -11.17
CA TYR A 179 -0.64 9.22 -11.29
C TYR A 179 -1.33 8.97 -9.94
N GLY A 180 -0.75 8.14 -9.09
CA GLY A 180 -1.28 7.90 -7.75
C GLY A 180 -1.31 9.16 -6.89
N CYS A 181 -0.28 10.02 -6.97
CA CYS A 181 -0.30 11.30 -6.29
C CYS A 181 -1.28 12.30 -6.92
N ALA A 182 -1.51 12.24 -8.25
CA ALA A 182 -2.55 13.05 -8.89
C ALA A 182 -3.95 12.68 -8.38
N LEU A 183 -4.27 11.39 -8.29
CA LEU A 183 -5.51 10.90 -7.71
C LEU A 183 -5.65 11.30 -6.22
N THR A 184 -4.57 11.13 -5.44
CA THR A 184 -4.57 11.50 -4.02
C THR A 184 -4.87 12.99 -3.84
N ARG A 185 -4.22 13.88 -4.61
CA ARG A 185 -4.52 15.33 -4.60
C ARG A 185 -5.96 15.64 -4.98
N HIS A 186 -6.52 14.84 -5.88
CA HIS A 186 -7.90 15.06 -6.31
C HIS A 186 -8.88 14.70 -5.19
N PHE A 187 -8.66 13.61 -4.46
CA PHE A 187 -9.41 13.29 -3.25
C PHE A 187 -9.25 14.35 -2.16
N GLU A 188 -8.02 14.87 -1.96
CA GLU A 188 -7.77 16.00 -1.05
C GLU A 188 -8.60 17.25 -1.45
N ALA A 189 -8.66 17.57 -2.74
CA ALA A 189 -9.47 18.67 -3.26
C ALA A 189 -10.97 18.43 -3.10
N MET A 190 -11.43 17.19 -3.06
CA MET A 190 -12.81 16.80 -2.74
C MET A 190 -13.12 16.90 -1.23
N GLY A 191 -12.12 17.21 -0.38
CA GLY A 191 -12.26 17.26 1.07
C GLY A 191 -12.15 15.91 1.75
N VAL A 192 -11.75 14.85 1.02
CA VAL A 192 -11.55 13.50 1.59
C VAL A 192 -10.21 13.44 2.31
N TYR A 193 -10.22 12.93 3.54
CA TYR A 193 -8.98 12.74 4.31
C TYR A 193 -8.05 11.75 3.61
N THR A 194 -6.75 12.03 3.58
CA THR A 194 -5.73 11.09 3.07
C THR A 194 -4.69 10.80 4.15
N LEU A 195 -4.46 9.52 4.45
CA LEU A 195 -3.56 9.09 5.55
C LEU A 195 -2.13 9.61 5.35
N ASN A 196 -1.64 9.61 4.11
CA ASN A 196 -0.47 10.38 3.68
C ASN A 196 -0.91 11.29 2.53
N THR A 197 -0.58 12.56 2.60
CA THR A 197 -0.92 13.51 1.55
C THR A 197 -0.10 13.27 0.28
N ALA A 198 -0.65 13.64 -0.87
CA ALA A 198 0.08 13.57 -2.13
C ALA A 198 1.41 14.34 -2.06
N SER A 199 1.42 15.50 -1.39
CA SER A 199 2.64 16.30 -1.18
C SER A 199 3.68 15.54 -0.38
N SER A 200 3.30 14.91 0.74
CA SER A 200 4.23 14.15 1.58
C SER A 200 4.80 12.92 0.87
N ILE A 201 3.96 12.23 0.08
CA ILE A 201 4.38 11.10 -0.76
C ILE A 201 5.39 11.55 -1.80
N THR A 202 5.10 12.64 -2.54
CA THR A 202 6.00 13.18 -3.57
C THR A 202 7.34 13.58 -2.98
N LYS A 203 7.36 14.30 -1.84
CA LYS A 203 8.59 14.68 -1.14
C LYS A 203 9.45 13.48 -0.75
N SER A 204 8.84 12.41 -0.25
CA SER A 204 9.58 11.21 0.16
C SER A 204 10.07 10.37 -1.03
N ARG A 205 9.43 10.48 -2.18
CA ARG A 205 9.79 9.74 -3.42
C ARG A 205 10.96 10.35 -4.17
N ASP A 206 11.08 11.66 -4.15
CA ASP A 206 12.24 12.37 -4.68
C ASP A 206 13.39 12.26 -3.68
N LYS A 207 14.32 11.35 -3.96
CA LYS A 207 15.46 11.07 -3.05
C LYS A 207 16.33 12.29 -2.79
N LEU A 208 16.60 13.08 -3.84
CA LEU A 208 17.45 14.27 -3.69
C LEU A 208 16.73 15.35 -2.88
N PHE A 209 15.49 15.67 -3.25
CA PHE A 209 14.68 16.65 -2.53
C PHE A 209 14.42 16.23 -1.08
N SER A 210 14.15 14.95 -0.85
CA SER A 210 14.01 14.40 0.50
C SER A 210 15.27 14.66 1.34
N LEU A 211 16.45 14.31 0.83
CA LEU A 211 17.71 14.55 1.53
C LEU A 211 17.95 16.05 1.80
N GLN A 212 17.70 16.93 0.84
CA GLN A 212 17.82 18.38 1.01
C GLN A 212 16.91 18.91 2.13
N MET A 213 15.65 18.44 2.19
CA MET A 213 14.73 18.82 3.27
C MET A 213 15.21 18.32 4.65
N LEU A 214 15.76 17.11 4.70
CA LEU A 214 16.19 16.45 5.92
C LEU A 214 17.45 17.10 6.51
N ILE A 215 18.47 17.40 5.68
CA ILE A 215 19.68 18.10 6.14
C ILE A 215 19.39 19.53 6.60
N ASN A 216 18.43 20.22 5.97
CA ASN A 216 17.98 21.54 6.41
C ASN A 216 17.37 21.53 7.83
N LYS A 217 16.96 20.37 8.32
CA LYS A 217 16.49 20.17 9.70
C LYS A 217 17.55 19.59 10.62
N GLY A 218 18.81 19.52 10.18
CA GLY A 218 19.92 19.00 10.95
C GLY A 218 19.89 17.48 11.16
N LEU A 219 19.18 16.73 10.30
CA LEU A 219 19.19 15.28 10.39
C LEU A 219 20.50 14.72 9.85
N PRO A 220 21.14 13.80 10.59
CA PRO A 220 22.38 13.17 10.15
C PRO A 220 22.10 12.17 9.01
N ILE A 221 22.82 12.31 7.92
CA ILE A 221 22.80 11.40 6.78
C ILE A 221 24.23 11.00 6.43
N PRO A 222 24.48 9.86 5.76
CA PRO A 222 25.79 9.59 5.18
C PRO A 222 26.15 10.72 4.20
N THR A 223 27.41 11.10 4.15
CA THR A 223 27.88 12.13 3.21
C THR A 223 27.45 11.78 1.80
N THR A 224 26.74 12.70 1.13
CA THR A 224 26.11 12.44 -0.16
C THR A 224 26.44 13.55 -1.12
N GLY A 225 26.94 13.21 -2.29
CA GLY A 225 27.22 14.10 -3.39
C GLY A 225 26.27 13.86 -4.58
N PHE A 226 25.98 14.93 -5.31
CA PHE A 226 25.23 14.90 -6.56
C PHE A 226 25.87 15.88 -7.54
N ALA A 227 26.16 15.40 -8.75
CA ALA A 227 26.67 16.23 -9.84
C ALA A 227 26.04 15.81 -11.16
N ASN A 228 25.73 16.79 -11.99
CA ASN A 228 25.14 16.55 -13.32
C ASN A 228 26.19 16.50 -14.43
N SER A 229 27.42 16.97 -14.18
CA SER A 229 28.51 16.96 -15.16
C SER A 229 29.39 15.72 -15.05
N PRO A 230 29.78 15.06 -16.16
CA PRO A 230 30.77 13.99 -16.13
C PRO A 230 32.17 14.46 -15.77
N LEU A 231 32.47 15.78 -15.86
CA LEU A 231 33.78 16.34 -15.53
C LEU A 231 34.08 16.37 -14.03
N ASP A 232 33.05 16.29 -13.18
CA ASP A 232 33.16 16.39 -11.71
C ASP A 232 33.21 15.00 -11.03
N THR A 233 33.67 13.95 -11.73
CA THR A 233 33.64 12.59 -11.16
C THR A 233 34.61 12.41 -10.03
N ASP A 234 35.85 12.92 -10.14
CA ASP A 234 36.86 12.81 -9.11
C ASP A 234 36.52 13.63 -7.88
N GLU A 235 36.08 14.87 -8.07
CA GLU A 235 35.66 15.77 -6.99
C GLU A 235 34.45 15.17 -6.25
N LEU A 236 33.53 14.51 -6.98
CA LEU A 236 32.38 13.86 -6.40
C LEU A 236 32.75 12.65 -5.53
N ILE A 237 33.74 11.85 -5.97
CA ILE A 237 34.26 10.72 -5.20
C ILE A 237 34.99 11.24 -3.93
N ASP A 238 35.84 12.27 -4.07
CA ASP A 238 36.59 12.83 -2.96
C ASP A 238 35.65 13.52 -1.93
N MET A 239 34.57 14.16 -2.40
CA MET A 239 33.57 14.81 -1.55
C MET A 239 32.91 13.83 -0.57
N VAL A 240 32.72 12.55 -0.96
CA VAL A 240 32.10 11.54 -0.10
C VAL A 240 33.13 10.71 0.68
N GLY A 241 34.41 11.12 0.66
CA GLY A 241 35.48 10.46 1.43
C GLY A 241 36.20 9.34 0.68
N GLY A 242 36.00 9.23 -0.64
CA GLY A 242 36.64 8.22 -1.48
C GLY A 242 35.95 6.87 -1.47
N ALA A 243 36.60 5.86 -2.07
CA ALA A 243 36.11 4.49 -2.09
C ALA A 243 36.52 3.71 -0.82
N PRO A 244 35.71 2.74 -0.38
CA PRO A 244 34.46 2.28 -0.97
C PRO A 244 33.30 3.28 -0.80
N LEU A 245 32.45 3.39 -1.82
CA LEU A 245 31.30 4.27 -1.82
C LEU A 245 30.09 3.62 -2.49
N ILE A 246 28.92 4.21 -2.27
CA ILE A 246 27.65 3.75 -2.85
C ILE A 246 27.24 4.70 -3.99
N VAL A 247 26.90 4.14 -5.14
CA VAL A 247 26.24 4.86 -6.23
C VAL A 247 24.78 4.43 -6.28
N LYS A 248 23.86 5.41 -6.25
CA LYS A 248 22.41 5.18 -6.25
C LYS A 248 21.73 5.87 -7.43
N LEU A 249 20.94 5.14 -8.20
CA LEU A 249 20.03 5.76 -9.17
C LEU A 249 18.91 6.49 -8.42
N LEU A 250 18.61 7.73 -8.81
CA LEU A 250 17.49 8.49 -8.22
C LEU A 250 16.14 7.77 -8.45
N GLU A 251 15.95 7.20 -9.62
CA GLU A 251 14.71 6.51 -10.00
C GLU A 251 14.69 5.02 -9.60
N GLY A 252 15.75 4.51 -8.97
CA GLY A 252 15.85 3.12 -8.50
C GLY A 252 14.96 2.84 -7.27
N THR A 253 14.43 1.61 -7.17
CA THR A 253 13.57 1.17 -6.06
C THR A 253 13.94 -0.23 -5.58
N GLN A 254 13.64 -0.57 -4.32
CA GLN A 254 13.87 -1.89 -3.72
C GLN A 254 15.33 -2.36 -3.78
N GLY A 255 16.30 -1.44 -3.69
CA GLY A 255 17.72 -1.76 -3.82
C GLY A 255 18.21 -1.94 -5.25
N LYS A 256 17.31 -1.90 -6.26
CA LYS A 256 17.71 -1.88 -7.66
C LYS A 256 18.31 -0.53 -8.01
N GLY A 257 19.49 -0.55 -8.64
CA GLY A 257 20.24 0.67 -8.94
C GLY A 257 20.99 1.25 -7.74
N VAL A 258 21.30 0.43 -6.71
CA VAL A 258 22.23 0.74 -5.62
C VAL A 258 23.44 -0.18 -5.76
N VAL A 259 24.60 0.37 -5.99
CA VAL A 259 25.84 -0.37 -6.30
C VAL A 259 26.96 0.10 -5.38
N LEU A 260 27.68 -0.85 -4.80
CA LEU A 260 28.91 -0.62 -4.05
C LEU A 260 30.10 -0.57 -5.02
N ALA A 261 30.86 0.51 -4.98
CA ALA A 261 32.15 0.62 -5.67
C ALA A 261 33.28 0.53 -4.64
N GLU A 262 34.00 -0.59 -4.65
CA GLU A 262 35.03 -0.89 -3.65
C GLU A 262 36.32 -0.11 -3.86
N THR A 263 36.59 0.31 -5.11
CA THR A 263 37.82 1.04 -5.49
C THR A 263 37.48 2.32 -6.22
N LYS A 264 38.40 3.30 -6.19
CA LYS A 264 38.24 4.56 -6.92
C LYS A 264 37.97 4.32 -8.42
N LYS A 265 38.75 3.41 -9.05
CA LYS A 265 38.62 3.09 -10.46
C LYS A 265 37.24 2.46 -10.79
N ALA A 266 36.71 1.62 -9.90
CA ALA A 266 35.37 1.05 -10.06
C ALA A 266 34.29 2.14 -9.91
N ALA A 267 34.46 3.08 -8.97
CA ALA A 267 33.56 4.20 -8.77
C ALA A 267 33.54 5.12 -10.01
N GLU A 268 34.71 5.51 -10.53
CA GLU A 268 34.82 6.32 -11.75
C GLU A 268 34.13 5.66 -12.95
N SER A 269 34.42 4.37 -13.18
CA SER A 269 33.80 3.62 -14.28
C SER A 269 32.28 3.56 -14.16
N LEU A 270 31.76 3.31 -12.97
CA LEU A 270 30.33 3.19 -12.71
C LEU A 270 29.61 4.54 -12.86
N ILE A 271 30.17 5.60 -12.26
CA ILE A 271 29.63 6.97 -12.35
C ILE A 271 29.58 7.42 -13.81
N ASN A 272 30.67 7.24 -14.54
CA ASN A 272 30.75 7.64 -15.96
C ASN A 272 29.79 6.82 -16.83
N ALA A 273 29.62 5.52 -16.57
CA ALA A 273 28.64 4.69 -17.25
C ALA A 273 27.21 5.22 -17.05
N PHE A 274 26.79 5.51 -15.81
CA PHE A 274 25.47 6.05 -15.55
C PHE A 274 25.26 7.45 -16.14
N LYS A 275 26.28 8.31 -16.06
CA LYS A 275 26.22 9.65 -16.65
C LYS A 275 26.11 9.60 -18.18
N SER A 276 26.81 8.66 -18.84
CA SER A 276 26.69 8.45 -20.30
C SER A 276 25.28 8.04 -20.71
N LEU A 277 24.56 7.35 -19.84
CA LEU A 277 23.14 6.99 -20.01
C LEU A 277 22.18 8.14 -19.62
N LYS A 278 22.69 9.32 -19.26
CA LYS A 278 21.92 10.46 -18.74
C LYS A 278 21.09 10.12 -17.50
N ALA A 279 21.52 9.12 -16.72
CA ALA A 279 20.85 8.75 -15.49
C ALA A 279 21.26 9.69 -14.34
N ASN A 280 20.28 10.15 -13.58
CA ASN A 280 20.52 10.91 -12.37
C ASN A 280 20.98 9.99 -11.24
N ILE A 281 22.13 10.26 -10.65
CA ILE A 281 22.74 9.44 -9.59
C ILE A 281 23.09 10.27 -8.36
N LEU A 282 23.04 9.60 -7.21
CA LEU A 282 23.68 10.05 -5.97
C LEU A 282 24.91 9.20 -5.72
N VAL A 283 25.99 9.84 -5.27
CA VAL A 283 27.16 9.16 -4.72
C VAL A 283 27.18 9.37 -3.23
N GLN A 284 27.34 8.30 -2.45
CA GLN A 284 27.20 8.35 -1.00
C GLN A 284 28.31 7.57 -0.32
N GLU A 285 28.76 8.08 0.82
CA GLU A 285 29.67 7.42 1.74
C GLU A 285 29.18 6.02 2.08
N PHE A 286 30.07 5.03 2.06
CA PHE A 286 29.77 3.67 2.53
C PHE A 286 30.07 3.52 4.01
N ILE A 287 29.09 3.17 4.79
CA ILE A 287 29.21 3.02 6.25
C ILE A 287 29.64 1.58 6.57
N LYS A 288 30.93 1.36 6.60
CA LYS A 288 31.57 0.02 6.80
C LYS A 288 31.21 -0.61 8.14
N GLU A 289 31.15 0.20 9.19
CA GLU A 289 30.89 -0.21 10.56
C GLU A 289 29.48 -0.78 10.76
N ALA A 290 28.56 -0.50 9.86
CA ALA A 290 27.22 -1.08 9.88
C ALA A 290 27.17 -2.53 9.46
N LYS A 291 28.22 -3.07 8.83
CA LYS A 291 28.39 -4.50 8.48
C LYS A 291 27.17 -5.11 7.72
N GLY A 292 26.55 -4.34 6.85
CA GLY A 292 25.35 -4.78 6.11
C GLY A 292 24.08 -4.81 6.95
N GLU A 293 24.03 -4.07 8.06
CA GLU A 293 22.85 -3.95 8.91
C GLU A 293 22.23 -2.55 8.78
N ASP A 294 20.91 -2.50 8.80
CA ASP A 294 20.14 -1.26 8.97
C ASP A 294 18.90 -1.49 9.86
N ILE A 295 18.36 -0.41 10.39
CA ILE A 295 17.18 -0.40 11.24
C ILE A 295 16.02 0.21 10.48
N ARG A 296 14.91 -0.52 10.33
CA ARG A 296 13.65 0.04 9.88
C ARG A 296 12.77 0.39 11.06
N CYS A 297 12.50 1.68 11.25
CA CYS A 297 11.51 2.19 12.19
C CYS A 297 10.17 2.39 11.48
N PHE A 298 9.09 1.82 12.01
CA PHE A 298 7.74 2.06 11.51
C PHE A 298 7.07 3.15 12.34
N VAL A 299 6.77 4.26 11.71
CA VAL A 299 6.19 5.44 12.37
C VAL A 299 4.75 5.63 11.94
N ILE A 300 3.86 5.84 12.91
CA ILE A 300 2.45 6.21 12.70
C ILE A 300 2.13 7.41 13.59
N ASN A 301 1.58 8.48 13.01
CA ASN A 301 1.16 9.69 13.70
C ASN A 301 2.16 10.17 14.76
N GLY A 302 3.42 10.32 14.35
CA GLY A 302 4.49 10.82 15.20
C GLY A 302 4.92 9.88 16.34
N LYS A 303 4.63 8.58 16.23
CA LYS A 303 5.09 7.56 17.18
C LYS A 303 5.78 6.41 16.47
N VAL A 304 6.94 5.96 16.95
CA VAL A 304 7.55 4.71 16.49
C VAL A 304 6.75 3.55 17.10
N ILE A 305 6.02 2.83 16.26
CA ILE A 305 5.16 1.71 16.67
C ILE A 305 5.96 0.42 16.80
N SER A 306 6.90 0.22 15.88
CA SER A 306 7.78 -0.95 15.84
C SER A 306 9.10 -0.61 15.16
N SER A 307 10.11 -1.43 15.41
CA SER A 307 11.41 -1.38 14.75
C SER A 307 11.94 -2.78 14.52
N MET A 308 12.69 -2.96 13.43
CA MET A 308 13.38 -4.21 13.13
C MET A 308 14.79 -3.90 12.62
N MET A 309 15.74 -4.73 12.98
CA MET A 309 17.04 -4.83 12.34
C MET A 309 16.90 -5.67 11.08
N ARG A 310 17.45 -5.19 9.99
CA ARG A 310 17.59 -5.97 8.75
C ARG A 310 19.08 -6.23 8.56
N THR A 311 19.42 -7.47 8.24
CA THR A 311 20.81 -7.90 8.00
C THR A 311 20.90 -8.45 6.58
N ALA A 312 21.89 -8.00 5.84
CA ALA A 312 22.15 -8.44 4.47
C ALA A 312 22.48 -9.93 4.40
N ALA A 313 22.17 -10.56 3.27
CA ALA A 313 22.61 -11.92 2.99
C ALA A 313 24.15 -11.99 2.87
N PRO A 314 24.79 -13.15 3.12
CA PRO A 314 26.21 -13.30 2.93
C PRO A 314 26.68 -12.87 1.54
N GLY A 315 27.69 -11.99 1.49
CA GLY A 315 28.20 -11.42 0.23
C GLY A 315 27.39 -10.23 -0.35
N GLU A 316 26.29 -9.84 0.32
CA GLU A 316 25.50 -8.69 -0.03
C GLU A 316 25.73 -7.56 1.02
N PHE A 317 25.65 -6.31 0.61
CA PHE A 317 25.74 -5.17 1.53
C PHE A 317 24.39 -4.49 1.81
N ARG A 318 23.38 -4.79 0.99
CA ARG A 318 22.02 -4.23 1.12
C ARG A 318 21.17 -5.12 2.04
N ALA A 319 20.71 -4.57 3.14
CA ALA A 319 19.90 -5.26 4.13
C ALA A 319 18.44 -5.55 3.72
N ASN A 320 18.12 -5.44 2.43
CA ASN A 320 16.76 -5.61 1.91
C ASN A 320 16.29 -7.07 2.03
N ILE A 321 15.19 -7.31 2.74
CA ILE A 321 14.60 -8.66 2.91
C ILE A 321 14.29 -9.32 1.55
N HIS A 322 13.84 -8.54 0.56
CA HIS A 322 13.56 -9.03 -0.80
C HIS A 322 14.81 -9.49 -1.58
N LEU A 323 15.99 -9.15 -1.11
CA LEU A 323 17.28 -9.60 -1.66
C LEU A 323 17.90 -10.75 -0.86
N GLY A 324 17.11 -11.44 -0.04
CA GLY A 324 17.56 -12.53 0.79
C GLY A 324 18.07 -12.12 2.19
N GLY A 325 17.96 -10.85 2.53
CA GLY A 325 18.25 -10.36 3.88
C GLY A 325 17.29 -10.93 4.92
N THR A 326 17.74 -10.96 6.16
CA THR A 326 16.96 -11.42 7.31
C THR A 326 16.53 -10.25 8.17
N GLY A 327 15.49 -10.46 8.98
CA GLY A 327 15.02 -9.47 9.94
C GLY A 327 15.02 -10.03 11.37
N SER A 328 15.30 -9.17 12.33
CA SER A 328 15.26 -9.50 13.76
C SER A 328 14.71 -8.33 14.58
N THR A 329 14.29 -8.62 15.80
CA THR A 329 13.86 -7.57 16.73
C THR A 329 15.03 -6.71 17.16
N VAL A 330 14.83 -5.38 17.27
CA VAL A 330 15.84 -4.45 17.74
C VAL A 330 15.25 -3.44 18.72
N LYS A 331 16.01 -3.15 19.78
CA LYS A 331 15.72 -2.01 20.66
C LYS A 331 16.45 -0.80 20.11
N ILE A 332 15.68 0.21 19.71
CA ILE A 332 16.23 1.46 19.21
C ILE A 332 16.66 2.41 20.35
N THR A 333 17.67 3.19 20.10
CA THR A 333 18.13 4.24 21.03
C THR A 333 17.21 5.46 21.00
N SER A 334 17.37 6.35 21.98
CA SER A 334 16.63 7.64 22.00
C SER A 334 16.99 8.53 20.80
N GLU A 335 18.23 8.46 20.31
CA GLU A 335 18.70 9.21 19.14
C GLU A 335 18.07 8.66 17.85
N GLU A 336 18.10 7.32 17.65
CA GLU A 336 17.44 6.66 16.51
C GLU A 336 15.96 6.99 16.45
N LYS A 337 15.29 6.95 17.62
CA LYS A 337 13.89 7.36 17.73
C LYS A 337 13.68 8.82 17.35
N LYS A 338 14.53 9.73 17.81
CA LYS A 338 14.48 11.17 17.49
C LYS A 338 14.67 11.40 15.99
N VAL A 339 15.65 10.74 15.37
CA VAL A 339 15.89 10.78 13.91
C VAL A 339 14.65 10.32 13.13
N ALA A 340 14.07 9.16 13.49
CA ALA A 340 12.89 8.62 12.82
C ALA A 340 11.70 9.58 12.89
N LEU A 341 11.42 10.14 14.06
CA LEU A 341 10.29 11.05 14.28
C LEU A 341 10.47 12.40 13.59
N LEU A 342 11.69 12.97 13.63
CA LEU A 342 11.98 14.23 12.97
C LEU A 342 11.93 14.08 11.45
N ALA A 343 12.42 12.97 10.90
CA ALA A 343 12.37 12.68 9.47
C ALA A 343 10.93 12.61 8.94
N THR A 344 10.06 11.87 9.60
CA THR A 344 8.64 11.77 9.21
C THR A 344 7.91 13.11 9.32
N LYS A 345 8.16 13.85 10.40
CA LYS A 345 7.60 15.20 10.58
C LYS A 345 8.06 16.17 9.49
N THR A 346 9.34 16.14 9.11
CA THR A 346 9.91 17.01 8.08
C THR A 346 9.27 16.78 6.71
N LEU A 347 9.02 15.53 6.35
CA LEU A 347 8.38 15.18 5.09
C LEU A 347 6.84 15.25 5.13
N GLY A 348 6.25 15.44 6.33
CA GLY A 348 4.80 15.52 6.53
C GLY A 348 4.09 14.17 6.42
N LEU A 349 4.79 13.07 6.69
CA LEU A 349 4.23 11.72 6.62
C LEU A 349 3.56 11.31 7.93
N LYS A 350 2.34 10.83 7.86
CA LYS A 350 1.61 10.22 8.97
C LYS A 350 2.02 8.77 9.19
N VAL A 351 2.23 8.04 8.10
CA VAL A 351 2.72 6.66 8.10
C VAL A 351 3.98 6.58 7.26
N ALA A 352 5.06 6.07 7.85
CA ALA A 352 6.33 5.92 7.16
C ALA A 352 7.17 4.76 7.70
N GLY A 353 7.99 4.19 6.82
CA GLY A 353 9.13 3.36 7.19
C GLY A 353 10.40 4.20 7.07
N VAL A 354 11.12 4.36 8.17
CA VAL A 354 12.37 5.13 8.24
C VAL A 354 13.54 4.17 8.37
N ASP A 355 14.46 4.24 7.43
CA ASP A 355 15.66 3.39 7.40
C ASP A 355 16.86 4.16 7.95
N ILE A 356 17.47 3.61 8.99
CA ILE A 356 18.57 4.21 9.74
C ILE A 356 19.73 3.22 9.78
N ILE A 357 20.93 3.71 9.58
CA ILE A 357 22.17 2.93 9.70
C ILE A 357 23.00 3.46 10.88
N ARG A 358 23.68 2.57 11.59
CA ARG A 358 24.55 2.92 12.71
C ARG A 358 25.96 3.22 12.23
N GLY A 359 26.34 4.48 12.27
CA GLY A 359 27.71 4.93 12.03
C GLY A 359 28.49 5.13 13.33
N THR A 360 29.80 5.33 13.24
CA THR A 360 30.69 5.56 14.40
C THR A 360 30.31 6.78 15.23
N LYS A 361 29.72 7.81 14.60
CA LYS A 361 29.31 9.07 15.24
C LYS A 361 27.83 9.12 15.63
N GLY A 362 27.12 8.01 15.49
CA GLY A 362 25.70 7.92 15.81
C GLY A 362 24.83 7.42 14.64
N PRO A 363 23.49 7.51 14.77
CA PRO A 363 22.59 7.04 13.73
C PRO A 363 22.59 7.96 12.51
N LEU A 364 22.62 7.39 11.31
CA LEU A 364 22.53 8.10 10.04
C LEU A 364 21.25 7.67 9.31
N LEU A 365 20.49 8.62 8.82
CA LEU A 365 19.26 8.38 8.08
C LEU A 365 19.57 8.01 6.63
N LEU A 366 19.05 6.88 6.16
CA LEU A 366 19.23 6.43 4.77
C LEU A 366 18.10 6.88 3.86
N GLU A 367 16.85 6.60 4.26
CA GLU A 367 15.66 6.93 3.47
C GLU A 367 14.37 6.92 4.31
N VAL A 368 13.32 7.53 3.77
CA VAL A 368 11.97 7.53 4.36
C VAL A 368 10.97 7.06 3.32
N ASN A 369 10.28 5.97 3.61
CA ASN A 369 9.34 5.31 2.72
C ASN A 369 7.88 5.65 3.08
N SER A 370 7.14 6.27 2.17
CA SER A 370 5.72 6.65 2.37
C SER A 370 4.72 5.48 2.26
N SER A 371 5.14 4.33 1.74
CA SER A 371 4.30 3.12 1.62
C SER A 371 5.08 1.89 2.06
N PRO A 372 5.49 1.80 3.34
CA PRO A 372 6.31 0.70 3.83
C PRO A 372 5.55 -0.63 3.81
N GLY A 373 6.25 -1.74 3.50
CA GLY A 373 5.70 -3.09 3.60
C GLY A 373 5.41 -3.48 5.05
N LEU A 374 4.31 -4.20 5.29
CA LEU A 374 3.91 -4.64 6.63
C LEU A 374 4.42 -6.04 6.96
N GLU A 375 4.58 -6.92 5.96
CA GLU A 375 4.86 -8.35 6.15
C GLU A 375 6.07 -8.61 7.06
N GLY A 376 7.22 -8.02 6.74
CA GLY A 376 8.43 -8.23 7.52
C GLY A 376 8.32 -7.72 8.96
N ILE A 377 7.75 -6.53 9.15
CA ILE A 377 7.69 -5.92 10.48
C ILE A 377 6.60 -6.54 11.37
N GLU A 378 5.45 -6.92 10.83
CA GLU A 378 4.42 -7.65 11.57
C GLU A 378 4.89 -9.05 11.96
N GLY A 379 5.53 -9.77 11.02
CA GLY A 379 6.07 -11.11 11.26
C GLY A 379 7.17 -11.15 12.33
N ILE A 380 8.01 -10.11 12.41
CA ILE A 380 9.11 -10.06 13.38
C ILE A 380 8.64 -9.53 14.73
N SER A 381 7.77 -8.52 14.74
CA SER A 381 7.37 -7.84 15.98
C SER A 381 6.15 -8.45 16.64
N ASN A 382 5.39 -9.30 15.95
CA ASN A 382 4.08 -9.82 16.36
C ASN A 382 3.09 -8.69 16.75
N LYS A 383 3.22 -7.51 16.12
CA LYS A 383 2.34 -6.36 16.37
C LYS A 383 1.40 -6.16 15.18
N ASP A 384 0.15 -5.86 15.47
CA ASP A 384 -0.85 -5.46 14.49
C ASP A 384 -0.57 -4.02 14.00
N ILE A 385 0.31 -3.88 13.02
CA ILE A 385 0.68 -2.58 12.46
C ILE A 385 -0.46 -2.03 11.61
N ALA A 386 -1.13 -2.88 10.84
CA ALA A 386 -2.29 -2.48 10.04
C ALA A 386 -3.40 -1.90 10.93
N GLY A 387 -3.73 -2.57 12.05
CA GLY A 387 -4.69 -2.05 13.02
C GLY A 387 -4.28 -0.71 13.63
N LYS A 388 -2.98 -0.51 13.89
CA LYS A 388 -2.47 0.79 14.36
C LYS A 388 -2.55 1.89 13.30
N MET A 389 -2.46 1.56 12.01
CA MET A 389 -2.69 2.53 10.93
C MET A 389 -4.16 2.99 10.90
N ILE A 390 -5.09 2.05 11.04
CA ILE A 390 -6.54 2.37 11.12
C ILE A 390 -6.85 3.21 12.36
N GLU A 391 -6.34 2.83 13.55
CA GLU A 391 -6.47 3.65 14.79
C GLU A 391 -5.92 5.07 14.61
N GLY A 392 -4.81 5.20 13.89
CA GLY A 392 -4.22 6.50 13.58
C GLY A 392 -5.12 7.36 12.68
N LEU A 393 -5.75 6.74 11.68
CA LEU A 393 -6.70 7.37 10.78
C LEU A 393 -7.98 7.80 11.53
N GLU A 394 -8.57 6.91 12.34
CA GLU A 394 -9.74 7.22 13.18
C GLU A 394 -9.49 8.43 14.08
N LYS A 395 -8.28 8.51 14.67
CA LYS A 395 -7.91 9.60 15.57
C LYS A 395 -7.78 10.94 14.84
N ASP A 396 -7.35 10.94 13.60
CA ASP A 396 -7.17 12.16 12.82
C ASP A 396 -8.49 12.69 12.23
N LEU A 397 -9.52 11.83 12.15
CA LEU A 397 -10.88 12.19 11.68
C LEU A 397 -11.85 12.60 12.80
N LYS A 398 -11.48 12.33 14.06
CA LYS A 398 -12.21 12.81 15.27
C LYS A 398 -11.74 14.20 15.64
#